data_58f6b1f6256038a0efbacb93d7c321af
#
_entry.id   58f6b1f6256038a0efbacb93d7c321af
#
_cell.length_a   1.000
_cell.length_b   1.000
_cell.length_c   1.000
_cell.angle_alpha   90.00
_cell.angle_beta   90.00
_cell.angle_gamma   90.00
#
_symmetry.space_group_name_H-M   'P 1'
#
loop_
_entity.id
_entity.type
_entity.pdbx_description
1 polymer ?
#
loop_
_entity_poly.entity_id
_entity_poly.type
_entity_poly.pdbx_seq_one_letter_code
_entity_poly.pdbx_strand_id
1 'polypeptide(L)'
;MSNNKNQEETDDATEPIVSLPKSKNRRPWKIVSGGQTGVDRAGLAAAMSYSIETGGWTPCGRLAEDGVVPEGFYTLKECPTGGFRERTRMNVVDSDATLILVDTLPLTGGTAYTADYAAKNGRPCKVVLLSDADAVIQIRDWMLSLEDSVRPGQTDRIVLNVAGPRESGSPGIFERAKKTLLSVFTFFRNYSGGDLSAIDDNGNLVAWIDAEFVGVLSDEPPAAHTEELE
;
A
#
# COMPACT_ATOMS: atom_id res chain seq x y z
N MET A 1 35.53 -57.26 -22.16
CA MET A 1 34.79 -56.21 -22.86
C MET A 1 33.60 -55.85 -22.02
N SER A 2 33.76 -54.89 -21.14
CA SER A 2 32.71 -54.47 -20.19
C SER A 2 32.40 -53.01 -20.51
N ASN A 3 31.19 -52.76 -20.99
CA ASN A 3 30.64 -51.43 -21.22
C ASN A 3 30.03 -50.91 -19.94
N ASN A 4 30.64 -49.89 -19.37
CA ASN A 4 30.08 -49.12 -18.28
C ASN A 4 29.33 -47.94 -18.86
N LYS A 5 27.99 -47.89 -18.73
CA LYS A 5 27.14 -46.77 -19.05
C LYS A 5 26.96 -45.98 -17.76
N ASN A 6 27.57 -44.82 -17.67
CA ASN A 6 27.25 -43.81 -16.69
C ASN A 6 25.89 -43.23 -17.01
N GLN A 7 24.96 -43.37 -16.10
CA GLN A 7 23.71 -42.59 -16.05
C GLN A 7 24.00 -41.34 -15.25
N GLU A 8 23.95 -40.18 -15.88
CA GLU A 8 23.88 -38.90 -15.23
C GLU A 8 22.42 -38.73 -14.71
N GLU A 9 22.25 -38.83 -13.41
CA GLU A 9 21.03 -38.35 -12.75
C GLU A 9 21.08 -36.82 -12.72
N THR A 10 20.21 -36.18 -13.51
CA THR A 10 19.92 -34.75 -13.38
C THR A 10 18.97 -34.58 -12.20
N ASP A 11 19.52 -34.08 -11.10
CA ASP A 11 18.77 -33.66 -9.91
C ASP A 11 17.93 -32.44 -10.29
N ASP A 12 16.65 -32.66 -10.65
CA ASP A 12 15.66 -31.62 -10.84
C ASP A 12 15.14 -31.20 -9.45
N ALA A 13 15.87 -30.27 -8.83
CA ALA A 13 15.49 -29.67 -7.57
C ALA A 13 14.32 -28.69 -7.80
N THR A 14 13.12 -29.25 -7.98
CA THR A 14 11.90 -28.46 -7.91
C THR A 14 11.69 -28.05 -6.46
N GLU A 15 11.99 -26.75 -6.16
CA GLU A 15 11.71 -26.20 -4.85
C GLU A 15 10.21 -26.37 -4.50
N PRO A 16 9.87 -26.70 -3.24
CA PRO A 16 8.49 -26.93 -2.88
C PRO A 16 7.70 -25.64 -3.00
N ILE A 17 6.64 -25.65 -3.81
CA ILE A 17 5.63 -24.60 -3.88
C ILE A 17 5.05 -24.44 -2.47
N VAL A 18 5.43 -23.35 -1.78
CA VAL A 18 4.85 -23.00 -0.49
C VAL A 18 3.38 -22.69 -0.70
N SER A 19 2.52 -23.65 -0.39
CA SER A 19 1.08 -23.43 -0.42
C SER A 19 0.69 -22.41 0.65
N LEU A 20 0.26 -21.24 0.21
CA LEU A 20 -0.24 -20.18 1.10
C LEU A 20 -1.50 -20.68 1.85
N PRO A 21 -1.62 -20.44 3.15
CA PRO A 21 -2.76 -20.90 3.93
C PRO A 21 -4.06 -20.27 3.44
N LYS A 22 -5.06 -21.11 3.15
CA LYS A 22 -6.42 -20.67 2.80
C LYS A 22 -7.11 -20.13 4.05
N SER A 23 -6.98 -18.85 4.34
CA SER A 23 -7.71 -18.22 5.45
C SER A 23 -9.14 -17.91 5.04
N LYS A 24 -10.12 -18.57 5.67
CA LYS A 24 -11.56 -18.36 5.43
C LYS A 24 -12.14 -17.11 6.13
N ASN A 25 -11.38 -16.43 6.99
CA ASN A 25 -11.83 -15.28 7.79
C ASN A 25 -10.77 -14.18 7.80
N ARG A 26 -10.55 -13.55 6.65
CA ARG A 26 -9.66 -12.39 6.58
C ARG A 26 -10.33 -11.16 7.15
N ARG A 27 -9.59 -10.43 7.97
CA ARG A 27 -10.03 -9.12 8.43
C ARG A 27 -9.89 -8.11 7.29
N PRO A 28 -10.91 -7.26 7.07
CA PRO A 28 -10.81 -6.22 6.05
C PRO A 28 -9.68 -5.23 6.41
N TRP A 29 -9.04 -4.68 5.39
CA TRP A 29 -8.06 -3.63 5.53
C TRP A 29 -8.71 -2.25 5.58
N LYS A 30 -8.09 -1.35 6.31
CA LYS A 30 -8.32 0.08 6.24
C LYS A 30 -6.99 0.76 5.94
N ILE A 31 -6.95 1.62 4.92
CA ILE A 31 -5.77 2.38 4.58
C ILE A 31 -5.91 3.79 5.15
N VAL A 32 -4.93 4.20 5.94
CA VAL A 32 -4.87 5.55 6.47
C VAL A 32 -3.62 6.26 5.97
N SER A 33 -3.69 7.57 5.87
CA SER A 33 -2.56 8.39 5.46
C SER A 33 -2.77 9.86 5.83
N GLY A 34 -1.78 10.70 5.53
CA GLY A 34 -1.79 12.12 5.93
C GLY A 34 -2.35 13.09 4.90
N GLY A 35 -2.73 12.61 3.72
CA GLY A 35 -3.29 13.46 2.65
C GLY A 35 -2.31 14.39 1.94
N GLN A 36 -1.00 14.29 2.22
CA GLN A 36 0.01 15.03 1.47
C GLN A 36 0.10 14.48 0.03
N THR A 37 0.56 15.28 -0.90
CA THR A 37 0.86 14.82 -2.28
C THR A 37 1.84 13.64 -2.28
N GLY A 38 1.99 12.96 -3.40
CA GLY A 38 2.87 11.81 -3.51
C GLY A 38 2.29 10.57 -2.83
N VAL A 39 3.09 9.88 -2.03
CA VAL A 39 2.74 8.54 -1.49
C VAL A 39 1.48 8.55 -0.63
N ASP A 40 1.26 9.59 0.17
CA ASP A 40 0.07 9.67 1.03
C ASP A 40 -1.22 9.55 0.20
N ARG A 41 -1.36 10.37 -0.85
CA ARG A 41 -2.52 10.33 -1.75
C ARG A 41 -2.54 9.10 -2.63
N ALA A 42 -1.38 8.58 -3.02
CA ALA A 42 -1.29 7.33 -3.78
C ALA A 42 -1.93 6.15 -3.02
N GLY A 43 -1.62 6.05 -1.72
CA GLY A 43 -2.20 5.05 -0.83
C GLY A 43 -3.72 5.14 -0.73
N LEU A 44 -4.23 6.35 -0.52
CA LEU A 44 -5.67 6.60 -0.44
C LEU A 44 -6.37 6.34 -1.77
N ALA A 45 -5.81 6.83 -2.90
CA ALA A 45 -6.39 6.63 -4.22
C ALA A 45 -6.42 5.15 -4.62
N ALA A 46 -5.34 4.41 -4.37
CA ALA A 46 -5.30 2.97 -4.63
C ALA A 46 -6.36 2.22 -3.80
N ALA A 47 -6.50 2.56 -2.50
CA ALA A 47 -7.50 1.96 -1.63
C ALA A 47 -8.92 2.23 -2.11
N MET A 48 -9.22 3.47 -2.50
CA MET A 48 -10.53 3.86 -3.03
C MET A 48 -10.90 3.08 -4.30
N SER A 49 -9.93 2.82 -5.20
CA SER A 49 -10.14 2.03 -6.42
C SER A 49 -10.60 0.60 -6.14
N TYR A 50 -10.35 0.09 -4.95
CA TYR A 50 -10.76 -1.25 -4.49
C TYR A 50 -11.86 -1.23 -3.43
N SER A 51 -12.52 -0.09 -3.22
CA SER A 51 -13.52 0.10 -2.15
C SER A 51 -13.00 -0.27 -0.76
N ILE A 52 -11.68 -0.17 -0.55
CA ILE A 52 -11.05 -0.35 0.76
C ILE A 52 -11.32 0.93 1.57
N GLU A 53 -11.76 0.77 2.82
CA GLU A 53 -12.00 1.91 3.69
C GLU A 53 -10.75 2.78 3.84
N THR A 54 -10.91 4.09 3.70
CA THR A 54 -9.81 5.06 3.85
C THR A 54 -10.01 5.92 5.10
N GLY A 55 -8.94 6.60 5.50
CA GLY A 55 -8.96 7.52 6.62
C GLY A 55 -7.60 8.13 6.91
N GLY A 56 -7.43 8.57 8.15
CA GLY A 56 -6.18 9.17 8.63
C GLY A 56 -6.36 10.60 9.10
N TRP A 57 -5.25 11.22 9.48
CA TRP A 57 -5.18 12.55 10.04
C TRP A 57 -4.45 13.50 9.10
N THR A 58 -5.02 14.66 8.85
CA THR A 58 -4.36 15.80 8.19
C THR A 58 -3.85 16.79 9.22
N PRO A 59 -2.89 17.68 8.88
CA PRO A 59 -2.55 18.81 9.75
C PRO A 59 -3.77 19.71 10.00
N CYS A 60 -3.69 20.52 11.06
CA CYS A 60 -4.65 21.61 11.28
C CYS A 60 -4.70 22.52 10.05
N GLY A 61 -5.90 22.87 9.57
CA GLY A 61 -6.13 23.59 8.31
C GLY A 61 -6.04 22.71 7.07
N ARG A 62 -5.95 21.38 7.21
CA ARG A 62 -5.86 20.39 6.12
C ARG A 62 -4.75 20.69 5.10
N LEU A 63 -3.63 21.26 5.55
CA LEU A 63 -2.57 21.77 4.68
C LEU A 63 -1.77 20.65 4.01
N ALA A 64 -1.54 20.81 2.71
CA ALA A 64 -0.62 20.03 1.89
C ALA A 64 0.27 21.00 1.08
N GLU A 65 1.27 20.49 0.37
CA GLU A 65 2.17 21.36 -0.40
C GLU A 65 1.50 22.07 -1.57
N ASP A 66 0.41 21.49 -2.10
CA ASP A 66 -0.38 22.02 -3.21
C ASP A 66 -1.61 22.81 -2.74
N GLY A 67 -1.74 23.05 -1.45
CA GLY A 67 -2.85 23.82 -0.86
C GLY A 67 -3.63 23.05 0.18
N VAL A 68 -4.92 23.32 0.31
CA VAL A 68 -5.80 22.67 1.28
C VAL A 68 -6.35 21.38 0.68
N VAL A 69 -6.21 20.27 1.39
CA VAL A 69 -6.83 18.98 0.99
C VAL A 69 -8.36 19.15 1.06
N PRO A 70 -9.11 19.00 -0.05
CA PRO A 70 -10.54 19.20 -0.08
C PRO A 70 -11.28 18.31 0.91
N GLU A 71 -12.33 18.86 1.53
CA GLU A 71 -13.26 18.06 2.31
C GLU A 71 -14.03 17.10 1.40
N GLY A 72 -14.28 15.89 1.88
CA GLY A 72 -15.05 14.89 1.14
C GLY A 72 -14.26 14.12 0.07
N PHE A 73 -13.10 14.61 -0.38
CA PHE A 73 -12.28 13.86 -1.36
C PHE A 73 -11.64 12.62 -0.71
N TYR A 74 -11.15 12.77 0.53
CA TYR A 74 -10.66 11.67 1.37
C TYR A 74 -11.32 11.73 2.73
N THR A 75 -11.61 10.56 3.32
CA THR A 75 -12.21 10.44 4.67
C THR A 75 -11.18 10.76 5.75
N LEU A 76 -10.58 11.97 5.69
CA LEU A 76 -9.52 12.40 6.58
C LEU A 76 -10.06 13.27 7.71
N LYS A 77 -9.53 13.05 8.91
CA LYS A 77 -9.77 13.88 10.08
C LYS A 77 -8.70 14.96 10.18
N GLU A 78 -9.08 16.13 10.59
CA GLU A 78 -8.16 17.22 10.89
C GLU A 78 -7.62 17.10 12.32
N CYS A 79 -6.31 17.27 12.50
CA CYS A 79 -5.73 17.36 13.84
C CYS A 79 -6.31 18.56 14.56
N PRO A 80 -6.74 18.43 15.83
CA PRO A 80 -7.28 19.55 16.60
C PRO A 80 -6.30 20.71 16.73
N THR A 81 -5.02 20.39 16.83
CA THR A 81 -3.90 21.33 16.92
C THR A 81 -2.68 20.70 16.24
N GLY A 82 -1.70 21.52 15.91
CA GLY A 82 -0.43 21.03 15.41
C GLY A 82 -0.34 20.93 13.89
N GLY A 83 0.88 20.67 13.44
CA GLY A 83 1.24 20.62 12.03
C GLY A 83 1.57 19.21 11.57
N PHE A 84 2.45 19.13 10.57
CA PHE A 84 2.83 17.87 9.92
C PHE A 84 3.40 16.80 10.86
N ARG A 85 4.11 17.18 11.92
CA ARG A 85 4.66 16.21 12.90
C ARG A 85 3.56 15.56 13.73
N GLU A 86 2.58 16.34 14.18
CA GLU A 86 1.46 15.81 14.97
C GLU A 86 0.62 14.87 14.14
N ARG A 87 0.28 15.26 12.92
CA ARG A 87 -0.40 14.42 11.95
C ARG A 87 0.31 13.07 11.76
N THR A 88 1.65 13.11 11.60
CA THR A 88 2.45 11.89 11.44
C THR A 88 2.35 10.98 12.67
N ARG A 89 2.44 11.55 13.88
CA ARG A 89 2.30 10.79 15.14
C ARG A 89 0.95 10.10 15.22
N MET A 90 -0.12 10.85 14.95
CA MET A 90 -1.48 10.32 15.04
C MET A 90 -1.71 9.20 14.03
N ASN A 91 -1.26 9.34 12.78
CA ASN A 91 -1.37 8.27 11.79
C ASN A 91 -0.59 7.00 12.19
N VAL A 92 0.59 7.14 12.78
CA VAL A 92 1.37 5.99 13.25
C VAL A 92 0.72 5.32 14.46
N VAL A 93 0.24 6.10 15.44
CA VAL A 93 -0.32 5.55 16.68
C VAL A 93 -1.68 4.88 16.44
N ASP A 94 -2.51 5.47 15.58
CA ASP A 94 -3.87 4.98 15.28
C ASP A 94 -3.88 3.86 14.21
N SER A 95 -2.69 3.38 13.77
CA SER A 95 -2.57 2.26 12.86
C SER A 95 -1.89 1.05 13.49
N ASP A 96 -2.18 -0.14 12.97
CA ASP A 96 -1.54 -1.38 13.40
C ASP A 96 -0.13 -1.51 12.84
N ALA A 97 0.12 -0.95 11.64
CA ALA A 97 1.40 -0.98 10.97
C ALA A 97 1.59 0.22 10.04
N THR A 98 2.84 0.50 9.64
CA THR A 98 3.19 1.57 8.71
C THR A 98 3.99 1.02 7.52
N LEU A 99 3.50 1.24 6.30
CA LEU A 99 4.19 0.98 5.04
C LEU A 99 4.77 2.30 4.53
N ILE A 100 6.07 2.32 4.30
CA ILE A 100 6.79 3.47 3.72
C ILE A 100 7.28 3.10 2.33
N LEU A 101 6.83 3.83 1.32
CA LEU A 101 7.24 3.66 -0.07
C LEU A 101 8.18 4.80 -0.46
N VAL A 102 9.32 4.48 -1.06
CA VAL A 102 10.35 5.47 -1.42
C VAL A 102 11.01 5.14 -2.74
N ASP A 103 11.63 6.13 -3.38
CA ASP A 103 12.46 5.92 -4.57
C ASP A 103 13.95 5.77 -4.23
N THR A 104 14.37 6.27 -3.06
CA THR A 104 15.78 6.31 -2.67
C THR A 104 15.98 6.12 -1.17
N LEU A 105 17.16 5.65 -0.80
CA LEU A 105 17.67 5.59 0.58
C LEU A 105 18.96 6.42 0.69
N PRO A 106 19.30 6.94 1.88
CA PRO A 106 18.58 6.80 3.16
C PRO A 106 17.31 7.65 3.23
N LEU A 107 16.42 7.29 4.16
CA LEU A 107 15.21 8.07 4.45
C LEU A 107 15.58 9.46 4.97
N THR A 108 14.84 10.47 4.56
CA THR A 108 15.06 11.86 4.98
C THR A 108 13.77 12.55 5.41
N GLY A 109 13.89 13.68 6.10
CA GLY A 109 12.77 14.58 6.41
C GLY A 109 11.61 13.90 7.15
N GLY A 110 10.38 14.15 6.68
CA GLY A 110 9.17 13.59 7.27
C GLY A 110 9.06 12.09 7.17
N THR A 111 9.62 11.49 6.10
CA THR A 111 9.63 10.04 5.88
C THR A 111 10.50 9.33 6.91
N ALA A 112 11.72 9.85 7.16
CA ALA A 112 12.59 9.34 8.22
C ALA A 112 11.92 9.48 9.59
N TYR A 113 11.30 10.65 9.86
CA TYR A 113 10.57 10.86 11.11
C TYR A 113 9.43 9.85 11.31
N THR A 114 8.71 9.48 10.26
CA THR A 114 7.65 8.46 10.32
C THR A 114 8.21 7.09 10.73
N ALA A 115 9.31 6.65 10.11
CA ALA A 115 9.97 5.39 10.43
C ALA A 115 10.48 5.36 11.89
N ASP A 116 11.19 6.42 12.31
CA ASP A 116 11.69 6.56 13.66
C ASP A 116 10.58 6.54 14.70
N TYR A 117 9.46 7.22 14.40
CA TYR A 117 8.34 7.29 15.32
C TYR A 117 7.61 5.95 15.43
N ALA A 118 7.46 5.22 14.32
CA ALA A 118 6.92 3.86 14.34
C ALA A 118 7.79 2.93 15.19
N ALA A 119 9.11 2.94 14.98
CA ALA A 119 10.06 2.15 15.75
C ALA A 119 10.00 2.47 17.25
N LYS A 120 9.98 3.75 17.64
CA LYS A 120 9.88 4.19 19.03
C LYS A 120 8.60 3.75 19.74
N ASN A 121 7.52 3.54 18.99
CA ASN A 121 6.23 3.08 19.52
C ASN A 121 6.00 1.58 19.34
N GLY A 122 7.03 0.82 18.94
CA GLY A 122 6.92 -0.63 18.74
C GLY A 122 5.90 -1.02 17.65
N ARG A 123 5.62 -0.12 16.69
CA ARG A 123 4.70 -0.38 15.59
C ARG A 123 5.46 -1.01 14.43
N PRO A 124 4.96 -2.12 13.86
CA PRO A 124 5.53 -2.71 12.66
C PRO A 124 5.68 -1.66 11.56
N CYS A 125 6.87 -1.59 10.95
CA CYS A 125 7.17 -0.64 9.89
C CYS A 125 7.98 -1.31 8.80
N LYS A 126 7.51 -1.24 7.56
CA LYS A 126 8.20 -1.75 6.37
C LYS A 126 8.53 -0.59 5.45
N VAL A 127 9.80 -0.51 5.06
CA VAL A 127 10.27 0.41 4.01
C VAL A 127 10.50 -0.40 2.75
N VAL A 128 9.99 0.08 1.61
CA VAL A 128 10.13 -0.57 0.31
C VAL A 128 10.58 0.46 -0.72
N LEU A 129 11.62 0.11 -1.48
CA LEU A 129 12.04 0.85 -2.66
C LEU A 129 11.11 0.51 -3.82
N LEU A 130 10.50 1.53 -4.43
CA LEU A 130 9.59 1.34 -5.57
C LEU A 130 10.32 0.86 -6.84
N SER A 131 11.65 1.01 -6.89
CA SER A 131 12.49 0.51 -7.97
C SER A 131 12.83 -0.98 -7.86
N ASP A 132 12.58 -1.61 -6.71
CA ASP A 132 12.87 -3.03 -6.53
C ASP A 132 11.92 -3.86 -7.40
N ALA A 133 12.49 -4.82 -8.14
CA ALA A 133 11.69 -5.67 -9.03
C ALA A 133 10.64 -6.50 -8.29
N ASP A 134 10.89 -6.80 -7.02
CA ASP A 134 10.02 -7.57 -6.12
C ASP A 134 9.21 -6.70 -5.13
N ALA A 135 9.14 -5.37 -5.34
CA ALA A 135 8.46 -4.44 -4.43
C ALA A 135 7.02 -4.90 -4.09
N VAL A 136 6.25 -5.35 -5.10
CA VAL A 136 4.89 -5.86 -4.90
C VAL A 136 4.89 -7.09 -4.00
N ILE A 137 5.83 -8.01 -4.23
CA ILE A 137 5.97 -9.25 -3.46
C ILE A 137 6.36 -8.93 -2.00
N GLN A 138 7.32 -8.04 -1.81
CA GLN A 138 7.75 -7.60 -0.47
C GLN A 138 6.60 -7.00 0.35
N ILE A 139 5.77 -6.16 -0.27
CA ILE A 139 4.60 -5.54 0.40
C ILE A 139 3.56 -6.61 0.70
N ARG A 140 3.22 -7.45 -0.30
CA ARG A 140 2.24 -8.53 -0.17
C ARG A 140 2.58 -9.45 1.00
N ASP A 141 3.79 -9.98 1.01
CA ASP A 141 4.21 -10.99 2.00
C ASP A 141 4.28 -10.40 3.40
N TRP A 142 4.73 -9.14 3.50
CA TRP A 142 4.70 -8.44 4.76
C TRP A 142 3.27 -8.17 5.24
N MET A 143 2.35 -7.76 4.38
CA MET A 143 0.94 -7.60 4.75
C MET A 143 0.30 -8.92 5.19
N LEU A 144 0.63 -10.03 4.52
CA LEU A 144 0.18 -11.37 4.96
C LEU A 144 0.68 -11.71 6.36
N SER A 145 1.95 -11.42 6.66
CA SER A 145 2.51 -11.65 8.01
C SER A 145 1.83 -10.81 9.10
N LEU A 146 1.29 -9.63 8.76
CA LEU A 146 0.53 -8.80 9.69
C LEU A 146 -0.83 -9.43 10.04
N GLU A 147 -1.50 -10.09 9.09
CA GLU A 147 -2.77 -10.77 9.35
C GLU A 147 -2.63 -11.85 10.42
N ASP A 148 -1.49 -12.53 10.46
CA ASP A 148 -1.19 -13.57 11.45
C ASP A 148 -0.81 -12.98 12.82
N SER A 149 -0.17 -11.82 12.84
CA SER A 149 0.40 -11.21 14.05
C SER A 149 -0.58 -10.31 14.81
N VAL A 150 -1.57 -9.73 14.14
CA VAL A 150 -2.59 -8.90 14.80
C VAL A 150 -3.58 -9.81 15.54
N ARG A 151 -3.63 -9.70 16.86
CA ARG A 151 -4.36 -10.61 17.75
C ARG A 151 -5.85 -10.74 17.37
N PRO A 152 -6.40 -11.97 17.26
CA PRO A 152 -7.83 -12.17 17.11
C PRO A 152 -8.61 -11.50 18.25
N GLY A 153 -9.65 -10.73 17.90
CA GLY A 153 -10.54 -10.09 18.89
C GLY A 153 -10.17 -8.67 19.30
N GLN A 154 -9.08 -8.09 18.80
CA GLN A 154 -8.69 -6.71 19.14
C GLN A 154 -9.32 -5.66 18.22
N THR A 155 -9.49 -5.96 16.93
CA THR A 155 -10.21 -5.12 15.95
C THR A 155 -10.84 -5.98 14.86
N ASP A 156 -11.95 -5.49 14.28
CA ASP A 156 -12.60 -6.15 13.14
C ASP A 156 -11.83 -5.95 11.83
N ARG A 157 -10.76 -5.15 11.83
CA ARG A 157 -9.97 -4.77 10.65
C ARG A 157 -8.50 -4.52 11.00
N ILE A 158 -7.65 -4.52 9.99
CA ILE A 158 -6.24 -4.12 10.10
C ILE A 158 -6.08 -2.71 9.52
N VAL A 159 -5.55 -1.80 10.30
CA VAL A 159 -5.32 -0.41 9.89
C VAL A 159 -3.87 -0.23 9.46
N LEU A 160 -3.66 0.04 8.17
CA LEU A 160 -2.33 0.26 7.57
C LEU A 160 -2.14 1.74 7.26
N ASN A 161 -1.15 2.36 7.88
CA ASN A 161 -0.68 3.70 7.51
C ASN A 161 0.26 3.60 6.30
N VAL A 162 -0.08 4.29 5.20
CA VAL A 162 0.77 4.41 4.01
C VAL A 162 1.40 5.79 4.01
N ALA A 163 2.73 5.85 3.93
CA ALA A 163 3.51 7.06 4.04
C ALA A 163 4.73 7.04 3.09
N GLY A 164 5.29 8.23 2.81
CA GLY A 164 6.48 8.37 1.99
C GLY A 164 6.75 9.82 1.61
N PRO A 165 7.62 10.05 0.62
CA PRO A 165 7.87 11.38 0.09
C PRO A 165 6.64 12.02 -0.52
N ARG A 166 6.60 13.35 -0.45
CA ARG A 166 5.66 14.18 -1.21
C ARG A 166 6.11 14.29 -2.67
N GLU A 167 5.21 14.68 -3.54
CA GLU A 167 5.45 14.76 -4.99
C GLU A 167 6.61 15.71 -5.35
N SER A 168 6.71 16.88 -4.71
CA SER A 168 7.81 17.82 -4.96
C SER A 168 9.19 17.29 -4.52
N GLY A 169 9.23 16.36 -3.57
CA GLY A 169 10.47 15.74 -3.10
C GLY A 169 10.91 14.52 -3.92
N SER A 170 9.99 13.94 -4.68
CA SER A 170 10.22 12.77 -5.54
C SER A 170 9.22 12.77 -6.70
N PRO A 171 9.48 13.53 -7.77
CA PRO A 171 8.54 13.72 -8.88
C PRO A 171 8.08 12.39 -9.51
N GLY A 172 6.77 12.23 -9.70
CA GLY A 172 6.12 11.04 -10.24
C GLY A 172 5.98 9.88 -9.23
N ILE A 173 6.30 10.10 -7.95
CA ILE A 173 6.17 9.06 -6.93
C ILE A 173 4.71 8.67 -6.69
N PHE A 174 3.77 9.60 -6.86
CA PHE A 174 2.34 9.30 -6.76
C PHE A 174 1.94 8.14 -7.69
N GLU A 175 2.28 8.24 -8.97
CA GLU A 175 1.91 7.23 -9.96
C GLU A 175 2.63 5.89 -9.71
N ARG A 176 3.93 5.93 -9.37
CA ARG A 176 4.68 4.70 -9.06
C ARG A 176 4.10 3.99 -7.84
N ALA A 177 3.88 4.70 -6.75
CA ALA A 177 3.32 4.15 -5.53
C ALA A 177 1.90 3.63 -5.73
N LYS A 178 1.04 4.40 -6.43
CA LYS A 178 -0.33 4.00 -6.77
C LYS A 178 -0.33 2.71 -7.59
N LYS A 179 0.47 2.63 -8.64
CA LYS A 179 0.59 1.42 -9.48
C LYS A 179 1.00 0.19 -8.67
N THR A 180 2.03 0.32 -7.83
CA THR A 180 2.51 -0.76 -6.96
C THR A 180 1.40 -1.22 -6.00
N LEU A 181 0.71 -0.29 -5.34
CA LEU A 181 -0.37 -0.61 -4.40
C LEU A 181 -1.60 -1.21 -5.09
N LEU A 182 -1.96 -0.77 -6.31
CA LEU A 182 -3.02 -1.40 -7.09
C LEU A 182 -2.71 -2.88 -7.36
N SER A 183 -1.46 -3.22 -7.72
CA SER A 183 -1.04 -4.62 -7.91
C SER A 183 -1.16 -5.42 -6.62
N VAL A 184 -0.74 -4.86 -5.47
CA VAL A 184 -0.89 -5.51 -4.15
C VAL A 184 -2.37 -5.72 -3.82
N PHE A 185 -3.23 -4.72 -3.99
CA PHE A 185 -4.65 -4.83 -3.65
C PHE A 185 -5.42 -5.75 -4.60
N THR A 186 -5.00 -5.84 -5.88
CA THR A 186 -5.51 -6.87 -6.81
C THR A 186 -5.27 -8.26 -6.24
N PHE A 187 -4.06 -8.55 -5.77
CA PHE A 187 -3.76 -9.82 -5.13
C PHE A 187 -4.72 -10.09 -3.96
N PHE A 188 -4.87 -9.15 -3.04
CA PHE A 188 -5.73 -9.35 -1.86
C PHE A 188 -7.21 -9.53 -2.22
N ARG A 189 -7.72 -8.84 -3.24
CA ARG A 189 -9.08 -9.02 -3.74
C ARG A 189 -9.30 -10.43 -4.29
N ASN A 190 -8.40 -10.89 -5.17
CA ASN A 190 -8.49 -12.20 -5.81
C ASN A 190 -8.27 -13.33 -4.80
N TYR A 191 -7.33 -13.16 -3.89
CA TYR A 191 -7.05 -14.13 -2.84
C TYR A 191 -8.23 -14.32 -1.86
N SER A 192 -9.02 -13.28 -1.61
CA SER A 192 -10.26 -13.39 -0.81
C SER A 192 -11.35 -14.22 -1.51
N GLY A 193 -11.33 -14.30 -2.84
CA GLY A 193 -12.25 -15.10 -3.65
C GLY A 193 -11.87 -16.57 -3.80
N GLY A 194 -10.70 -16.98 -3.31
CA GLY A 194 -10.24 -18.38 -3.38
C GLY A 194 -9.73 -18.83 -4.75
N ASP A 195 -9.60 -17.92 -5.72
CA ASP A 195 -9.07 -18.21 -7.05
C ASP A 195 -7.62 -17.70 -7.17
N LEU A 196 -6.69 -18.67 -7.19
CA LEU A 196 -5.25 -18.43 -7.36
C LEU A 196 -4.80 -18.51 -8.82
N SER A 197 -5.72 -18.67 -9.78
CA SER A 197 -5.40 -18.87 -11.20
C SER A 197 -4.84 -17.63 -11.90
N ALA A 198 -4.73 -16.50 -11.20
CA ALA A 198 -4.22 -15.25 -11.74
C ALA A 198 -2.73 -14.97 -11.47
N ILE A 199 -1.98 -15.94 -10.95
CA ILE A 199 -0.55 -15.80 -10.66
C ILE A 199 0.21 -16.79 -11.54
N ASP A 200 1.19 -16.31 -12.32
CA ASP A 200 2.09 -17.19 -13.09
C ASP A 200 3.07 -17.92 -12.16
N ASP A 201 3.78 -18.91 -12.72
CA ASP A 201 4.74 -19.75 -12.01
C ASP A 201 5.92 -18.95 -11.40
N ASN A 202 6.08 -17.67 -11.75
CA ASN A 202 7.09 -16.76 -11.23
C ASN A 202 6.53 -15.79 -10.17
N GLY A 203 5.26 -15.95 -9.77
CA GLY A 203 4.61 -15.08 -8.80
C GLY A 203 4.13 -13.74 -9.39
N ASN A 204 4.13 -13.57 -10.71
CA ASN A 204 3.62 -12.38 -11.36
C ASN A 204 2.12 -12.50 -11.59
N LEU A 205 1.38 -11.43 -11.37
CA LEU A 205 -0.03 -11.35 -11.75
C LEU A 205 -0.14 -11.50 -13.27
N VAL A 206 -0.68 -12.62 -13.74
CA VAL A 206 -1.09 -12.78 -15.13
C VAL A 206 -2.32 -11.91 -15.34
N ALA A 207 -2.16 -10.88 -16.17
CA ALA A 207 -3.12 -9.81 -16.34
C ALA A 207 -4.52 -10.31 -16.71
N TRP A 208 -5.46 -10.09 -15.80
CA TRP A 208 -6.82 -9.74 -16.16
C TRP A 208 -7.05 -8.30 -15.71
N ILE A 209 -6.45 -7.35 -16.42
CA ILE A 209 -6.97 -6.00 -16.47
C ILE A 209 -8.10 -6.08 -17.48
N ASP A 210 -9.34 -6.16 -17.02
CA ASP A 210 -10.48 -5.88 -17.89
C ASP A 210 -10.23 -4.51 -18.53
N ALA A 211 -10.11 -4.48 -19.84
CA ALA A 211 -9.84 -3.26 -20.61
C ALA A 211 -10.93 -2.19 -20.40
N GLU A 212 -12.06 -2.53 -19.81
CA GLU A 212 -13.12 -1.60 -19.44
C GLU A 212 -12.77 -0.71 -18.23
N PHE A 213 -11.79 -1.09 -17.39
CA PHE A 213 -11.44 -0.29 -16.20
C PHE A 213 -10.35 0.78 -16.46
N VAL A 214 -9.68 0.72 -17.60
CA VAL A 214 -8.67 1.72 -17.99
C VAL A 214 -9.30 3.08 -18.35
N GLY A 215 -10.60 3.10 -18.68
CA GLY A 215 -11.31 4.31 -19.12
C GLY A 215 -11.80 5.26 -18.01
N VAL A 216 -11.70 4.88 -16.72
CA VAL A 216 -12.24 5.68 -15.60
C VAL A 216 -11.15 6.45 -14.84
N LEU A 217 -9.89 6.23 -15.16
CA LEU A 217 -8.76 6.95 -14.56
C LEU A 217 -8.26 8.09 -15.47
N SER A 218 -9.19 8.96 -15.93
CA SER A 218 -8.77 10.25 -16.45
C SER A 218 -8.29 11.13 -15.28
N ASP A 219 -7.12 11.70 -15.44
CA ASP A 219 -6.39 12.53 -14.45
C ASP A 219 -7.06 13.87 -14.11
N GLU A 220 -8.32 14.08 -14.47
CA GLU A 220 -9.03 15.31 -14.15
C GLU A 220 -9.94 15.09 -12.93
N PRO A 221 -9.76 15.90 -11.87
CA PRO A 221 -10.77 15.99 -10.83
C PRO A 221 -12.09 16.46 -11.47
N PRO A 222 -13.27 16.00 -11.01
CA PRO A 222 -14.53 16.44 -11.54
C PRO A 222 -14.58 17.98 -11.47
N ALA A 223 -14.88 18.60 -12.60
CA ALA A 223 -15.02 20.05 -12.72
C ALA A 223 -15.98 20.54 -11.64
N ALA A 224 -15.55 21.53 -10.86
CA ALA A 224 -16.42 22.18 -9.89
C ALA A 224 -17.60 22.76 -10.66
N HIS A 225 -18.83 22.28 -10.31
CA HIS A 225 -20.05 22.92 -10.77
C HIS A 225 -20.07 24.33 -10.19
N THR A 226 -19.74 25.31 -11.01
CA THR A 226 -20.10 26.70 -10.76
C THR A 226 -21.60 26.81 -11.03
N GLU A 227 -22.39 26.76 -9.98
CA GLU A 227 -23.75 27.28 -10.04
C GLU A 227 -23.65 28.80 -10.19
N GLU A 228 -23.93 29.29 -11.38
CA GLU A 228 -24.25 30.69 -11.59
C GLU A 228 -25.58 30.99 -10.89
N LEU A 229 -25.50 31.77 -9.82
CA LEU A 229 -26.69 32.38 -9.20
C LEU A 229 -27.08 33.57 -10.07
N GLU A 230 -28.23 33.45 -10.75
CA GLU A 230 -29.01 34.59 -11.23
C GLU A 230 -29.76 35.29 -10.06
#